data_b6f8d9e448bf19a316658df619217fb3
#
_entry.id   b6f8d9e448bf19a316658df619217fb3
#
_cell.length_a   1.000
_cell.length_b   1.000
_cell.length_c   1.000
_cell.angle_alpha   90.00
_cell.angle_beta   90.00
_cell.angle_gamma   90.00
#
_symmetry.space_group_name_H-M   'P 1'
#
loop_
_entity.id
_entity.type
_entity.pdbx_description
1 polymer ?
#
loop_
_entity_poly.entity_id
_entity_poly.type
_entity_poly.pdbx_seq_one_letter_code
_entity_poly.pdbx_strand_id
1 'polypeptide(L)'
;MRLLSYALALTALAVDPLSAQRPITVAGVRSLSFGAVLPGVPSVVPRTSAANAGQFDLTGPHDSQAALTFTLPVVMTGPAGSTLPLLFGGSDAGYSQSQSIGSQIGFDPKQPFVITFSQNGRGSVFLGGTAQPVPTQRAGSYTATITLTVVSLP
;
A
#
# COMPACT_ATOMS: atom_id res chain seq x y z
N MET A 1 -74.03 -29.42 4.74
CA MET A 1 -72.74 -29.47 5.46
C MET A 1 -71.70 -29.00 4.51
N ARG A 2 -71.24 -27.71 4.62
CA ARG A 2 -70.26 -27.08 3.72
C ARG A 2 -68.91 -27.07 4.45
N LEU A 3 -67.98 -27.81 3.92
CA LEU A 3 -66.58 -27.81 4.38
C LEU A 3 -65.88 -26.62 3.80
N LEU A 4 -65.44 -25.65 4.63
CA LEU A 4 -64.50 -24.55 4.25
C LEU A 4 -63.07 -25.07 4.34
N SER A 5 -62.42 -25.18 3.21
CA SER A 5 -60.96 -25.42 3.14
C SER A 5 -60.21 -24.09 3.28
N TYR A 6 -59.50 -23.90 4.37
CA TYR A 6 -58.55 -22.78 4.51
C TYR A 6 -57.21 -23.19 3.89
N ALA A 7 -56.83 -22.54 2.81
CA ALA A 7 -55.49 -22.64 2.25
C ALA A 7 -54.54 -21.68 2.99
N LEU A 8 -53.59 -22.23 3.72
CA LEU A 8 -52.56 -21.49 4.41
C LEU A 8 -51.44 -21.18 3.40
N ALA A 9 -51.35 -19.93 2.94
CA ALA A 9 -50.25 -19.46 2.07
C ALA A 9 -49.00 -19.21 2.91
N LEU A 10 -48.00 -20.08 2.77
CA LEU A 10 -46.69 -19.93 3.39
C LEU A 10 -45.83 -19.02 2.53
N THR A 11 -45.71 -17.74 2.88
CA THR A 11 -44.77 -16.79 2.26
C THR A 11 -43.37 -17.09 2.77
N ALA A 12 -42.51 -17.71 1.93
CA ALA A 12 -41.09 -17.86 2.19
C ALA A 12 -40.41 -16.51 1.97
N LEU A 13 -39.96 -15.87 3.04
CA LEU A 13 -39.02 -14.75 2.95
C LEU A 13 -37.67 -15.30 2.49
N ALA A 14 -37.30 -15.04 1.24
CA ALA A 14 -35.93 -15.25 0.74
C ALA A 14 -35.02 -14.23 1.45
N VAL A 15 -34.21 -14.70 2.38
CA VAL A 15 -33.13 -13.91 2.96
C VAL A 15 -31.99 -14.02 1.99
N ASP A 16 -31.75 -12.97 1.20
CA ASP A 16 -30.54 -12.86 0.36
C ASP A 16 -29.32 -12.94 1.29
N PRO A 17 -28.40 -13.91 1.08
CA PRO A 17 -27.14 -13.90 1.83
C PRO A 17 -26.39 -12.62 1.49
N LEU A 18 -26.21 -11.72 2.46
CA LEU A 18 -25.26 -10.64 2.33
C LEU A 18 -23.91 -11.30 2.01
N SER A 19 -23.46 -11.15 0.75
CA SER A 19 -22.13 -11.56 0.34
C SER A 19 -21.13 -10.79 1.19
N ALA A 20 -20.57 -11.45 2.19
CA ALA A 20 -19.51 -10.87 3.03
C ALA A 20 -18.34 -10.55 2.10
N GLN A 21 -18.19 -9.29 1.72
CA GLN A 21 -17.05 -8.83 0.92
C GLN A 21 -15.78 -9.16 1.70
N ARG A 22 -14.83 -9.80 1.02
CA ARG A 22 -13.53 -10.11 1.59
C ARG A 22 -12.86 -8.79 2.01
N PRO A 23 -12.42 -8.63 3.27
CA PRO A 23 -11.80 -7.39 3.71
C PRO A 23 -10.48 -7.16 2.98
N ILE A 24 -10.16 -5.89 2.71
CA ILE A 24 -8.84 -5.53 2.20
C ILE A 24 -7.85 -5.60 3.35
N THR A 25 -6.72 -6.29 3.13
CA THR A 25 -5.61 -6.36 4.07
C THR A 25 -4.35 -5.80 3.44
N VAL A 26 -3.51 -5.18 4.27
CA VAL A 26 -2.21 -4.59 3.88
C VAL A 26 -1.15 -5.16 4.80
N ALA A 27 -0.09 -5.70 4.23
CA ALA A 27 1.06 -6.21 4.97
C ALA A 27 2.35 -5.54 4.48
N GLY A 28 3.11 -4.92 5.38
CA GLY A 28 4.48 -4.48 5.07
C GLY A 28 5.40 -5.69 4.99
N VAL A 29 5.96 -5.93 3.80
CA VAL A 29 6.81 -7.09 3.52
C VAL A 29 8.28 -6.72 3.62
N ARG A 30 8.64 -5.52 3.15
CA ARG A 30 10.01 -5.03 3.16
C ARG A 30 10.03 -3.52 3.40
N SER A 31 10.95 -3.09 4.27
CA SER A 31 11.22 -1.68 4.51
C SER A 31 12.00 -1.06 3.35
N LEU A 32 11.73 0.22 3.06
CA LEU A 32 12.61 1.03 2.19
C LEU A 32 13.94 1.24 2.91
N SER A 33 15.04 0.86 2.27
CA SER A 33 16.39 0.92 2.86
C SER A 33 17.35 1.65 1.94
N PHE A 34 18.01 2.68 2.46
CA PHE A 34 19.03 3.43 1.73
C PHE A 34 20.44 2.84 1.93
N GLY A 35 20.58 1.83 2.81
CA GLY A 35 21.90 1.26 3.15
C GLY A 35 22.83 2.26 3.82
N ALA A 36 24.11 2.16 3.56
CA ALA A 36 25.11 3.10 4.04
C ALA A 36 25.08 4.37 3.17
N VAL A 37 24.76 5.51 3.79
CA VAL A 37 24.66 6.81 3.13
C VAL A 37 25.85 7.68 3.55
N LEU A 38 26.54 8.27 2.55
CA LEU A 38 27.68 9.15 2.79
C LEU A 38 27.22 10.60 3.02
N PRO A 39 27.81 11.33 3.99
CA PRO A 39 27.50 12.74 4.20
C PRO A 39 27.66 13.57 2.91
N GLY A 40 26.67 14.41 2.61
CA GLY A 40 26.66 15.27 1.43
C GLY A 40 26.40 14.57 0.09
N VAL A 41 26.19 13.24 0.07
CA VAL A 41 25.93 12.49 -1.15
C VAL A 41 24.51 11.92 -1.13
N PRO A 42 23.59 12.37 -1.99
CA PRO A 42 22.25 11.80 -2.07
C PRO A 42 22.27 10.30 -2.40
N SER A 43 21.42 9.54 -1.72
CA SER A 43 21.24 8.11 -1.99
C SER A 43 19.85 7.88 -2.54
N VAL A 44 19.75 7.34 -3.76
CA VAL A 44 18.49 7.08 -4.46
C VAL A 44 18.21 5.58 -4.46
N VAL A 45 17.00 5.21 -4.03
CA VAL A 45 16.49 3.84 -4.15
C VAL A 45 15.30 3.88 -5.11
N PRO A 46 15.44 3.31 -6.31
CA PRO A 46 14.31 3.21 -7.24
C PRO A 46 13.28 2.19 -6.72
N ARG A 47 11.99 2.42 -7.02
CA ARG A 47 10.90 1.47 -6.67
C ARG A 47 11.09 0.06 -7.26
N THR A 48 11.94 -0.08 -8.27
CA THR A 48 12.28 -1.35 -8.94
C THR A 48 13.46 -2.08 -8.28
N SER A 49 14.02 -1.54 -7.20
CA SER A 49 15.12 -2.20 -6.48
C SER A 49 14.59 -3.41 -5.70
N ALA A 50 14.95 -4.62 -6.14
CA ALA A 50 14.51 -5.85 -5.49
C ALA A 50 15.02 -6.02 -4.05
N ALA A 51 16.15 -5.39 -3.70
CA ALA A 51 16.74 -5.49 -2.37
C ALA A 51 16.28 -4.35 -1.43
N ASN A 52 16.13 -3.13 -1.95
CA ASN A 52 16.09 -1.94 -1.13
C ASN A 52 14.76 -1.17 -1.18
N ALA A 53 13.93 -1.38 -2.24
CA ALA A 53 12.62 -0.74 -2.31
C ALA A 53 11.69 -1.25 -1.19
N GLY A 54 10.91 -0.35 -0.62
CA GLY A 54 9.80 -0.72 0.27
C GLY A 54 8.77 -1.56 -0.48
N GLN A 55 8.15 -2.54 0.19
CA GLN A 55 7.11 -3.37 -0.39
C GLN A 55 5.97 -3.58 0.58
N PHE A 56 4.76 -3.37 0.09
CA PHE A 56 3.51 -3.68 0.77
C PHE A 56 2.72 -4.66 -0.09
N ASP A 57 2.31 -5.78 0.49
CA ASP A 57 1.43 -6.74 -0.17
C ASP A 57 -0.01 -6.47 0.22
N LEU A 58 -0.87 -6.49 -0.78
CA LEU A 58 -2.29 -6.21 -0.66
C LEU A 58 -3.09 -7.46 -0.97
N THR A 59 -4.16 -7.68 -0.21
CA THR A 59 -5.16 -8.71 -0.51
C THR A 59 -6.54 -8.09 -0.39
N GLY A 60 -7.43 -8.40 -1.32
CA GLY A 60 -8.79 -7.86 -1.33
C GLY A 60 -9.75 -8.72 -2.16
N PRO A 61 -10.98 -8.27 -2.39
CA PRO A 61 -11.88 -8.93 -3.34
C PRO A 61 -11.28 -8.92 -4.75
N HIS A 62 -11.48 -9.99 -5.52
CA HIS A 62 -11.03 -10.05 -6.91
C HIS A 62 -11.73 -8.95 -7.73
N ASP A 63 -11.01 -8.38 -8.69
CA ASP A 63 -11.48 -7.34 -9.62
C ASP A 63 -12.08 -6.08 -8.96
N SER A 64 -11.96 -5.94 -7.63
CA SER A 64 -12.43 -4.76 -6.91
C SER A 64 -11.44 -3.60 -7.00
N GLN A 65 -11.95 -2.39 -6.80
CA GLN A 65 -11.14 -1.18 -6.79
C GLN A 65 -10.84 -0.70 -5.37
N ALA A 66 -9.69 -0.07 -5.20
CA ALA A 66 -9.32 0.57 -3.95
C ALA A 66 -8.47 1.83 -4.20
N ALA A 67 -8.61 2.80 -3.32
CA ALA A 67 -7.77 3.99 -3.30
C ALA A 67 -6.59 3.77 -2.35
N LEU A 68 -5.39 4.03 -2.82
CA LEU A 68 -4.15 4.02 -2.05
C LEU A 68 -3.78 5.44 -1.66
N THR A 69 -3.37 5.65 -0.43
CA THR A 69 -2.83 6.92 0.06
C THR A 69 -1.65 6.66 0.97
N PHE A 70 -0.50 7.29 0.70
CA PHE A 70 0.66 7.24 1.55
C PHE A 70 0.69 8.41 2.54
N THR A 71 1.11 8.12 3.77
CA THR A 71 1.63 9.12 4.70
C THR A 71 3.15 8.98 4.71
N LEU A 72 3.82 9.97 4.11
CA LEU A 72 5.26 9.97 3.87
C LEU A 72 5.97 10.91 4.84
N PRO A 73 7.05 10.45 5.50
CA PRO A 73 7.90 11.33 6.31
C PRO A 73 8.75 12.22 5.41
N VAL A 74 9.00 13.45 5.84
CA VAL A 74 9.91 14.38 5.16
C VAL A 74 11.35 14.26 5.64
N VAL A 75 11.56 13.58 6.80
CA VAL A 75 12.88 13.33 7.39
C VAL A 75 12.89 11.95 8.05
N MET A 76 14.07 11.35 8.14
CA MET A 76 14.38 10.29 9.10
C MET A 76 14.99 10.88 10.35
N THR A 77 14.72 10.30 11.51
CA THR A 77 15.29 10.70 12.79
C THR A 77 16.43 9.75 13.19
N GLY A 78 17.52 10.32 13.64
CA GLY A 78 18.73 9.63 14.03
C GLY A 78 19.20 9.98 15.43
N PRO A 79 20.48 9.71 15.76
CA PRO A 79 21.05 9.91 17.08
C PRO A 79 20.94 11.36 17.55
N ALA A 80 20.59 11.53 18.85
CA ALA A 80 20.44 12.82 19.50
C ALA A 80 19.50 13.80 18.76
N GLY A 81 18.45 13.27 18.10
CA GLY A 81 17.49 14.08 17.37
C GLY A 81 17.99 14.64 16.04
N SER A 82 19.13 14.15 15.53
CA SER A 82 19.59 14.52 14.17
C SER A 82 18.59 14.05 13.13
N THR A 83 18.43 14.82 12.06
CA THR A 83 17.50 14.52 10.97
C THR A 83 18.22 14.30 9.66
N LEU A 84 17.68 13.45 8.81
CA LEU A 84 18.14 13.20 7.45
C LEU A 84 16.96 13.41 6.50
N PRO A 85 17.00 14.42 5.63
CA PRO A 85 15.91 14.72 4.73
C PRO A 85 15.59 13.57 3.76
N LEU A 86 14.29 13.35 3.52
CA LEU A 86 13.76 12.41 2.54
C LEU A 86 12.99 13.15 1.45
N LEU A 87 13.17 12.70 0.22
CA LEU A 87 12.38 13.15 -0.93
C LEU A 87 11.71 11.95 -1.60
N PHE A 88 10.48 12.19 -2.02
CA PHE A 88 9.71 11.26 -2.85
C PHE A 88 9.31 11.98 -4.14
N GLY A 89 9.72 11.45 -5.27
CA GLY A 89 9.40 11.97 -6.60
C GLY A 89 8.05 11.48 -7.11
N GLY A 90 7.56 12.09 -8.19
CA GLY A 90 6.24 11.79 -8.76
C GLY A 90 6.11 10.40 -9.42
N SER A 91 7.15 9.58 -9.39
CA SER A 91 7.13 8.20 -9.91
C SER A 91 7.85 7.22 -8.98
N ASP A 92 8.05 7.58 -7.71
CA ASP A 92 8.75 6.74 -6.75
C ASP A 92 7.88 5.61 -6.18
N ALA A 93 6.57 5.62 -6.42
CA ALA A 93 5.69 4.48 -6.11
C ALA A 93 5.32 3.70 -7.38
N GLY A 94 5.02 2.42 -7.20
CA GLY A 94 4.53 1.55 -8.27
C GLY A 94 3.61 0.47 -7.74
N TYR A 95 2.57 0.14 -8.50
CA TYR A 95 1.62 -0.93 -8.21
C TYR A 95 1.77 -2.07 -9.21
N SER A 96 1.75 -3.30 -8.72
CA SER A 96 1.75 -4.53 -9.53
C SER A 96 0.64 -5.48 -9.10
N GLN A 97 -0.21 -5.89 -10.04
CA GLN A 97 -1.24 -6.90 -9.80
C GLN A 97 -0.66 -8.31 -9.64
N SER A 98 0.51 -8.57 -10.23
CA SER A 98 1.17 -9.88 -10.19
C SER A 98 2.12 -10.06 -9.02
N GLN A 99 2.19 -9.10 -8.10
CA GLN A 99 3.16 -9.06 -7.00
C GLN A 99 4.64 -9.12 -7.46
N SER A 100 4.87 -8.82 -8.74
CA SER A 100 6.20 -8.81 -9.35
C SER A 100 6.77 -7.40 -9.39
N ILE A 101 8.01 -7.25 -8.97
CA ILE A 101 8.72 -5.98 -9.02
C ILE A 101 8.98 -5.49 -10.46
N GLY A 102 8.98 -6.39 -11.44
CA GLY A 102 9.20 -6.06 -12.85
C GLY A 102 7.99 -5.52 -13.60
N SER A 103 6.76 -5.71 -13.07
CA SER A 103 5.50 -5.37 -13.76
C SER A 103 4.73 -4.30 -12.99
N GLN A 104 5.31 -3.10 -12.87
CA GLN A 104 4.75 -2.01 -12.10
C GLN A 104 4.18 -0.90 -12.97
N ILE A 105 2.99 -0.41 -12.57
CA ILE A 105 2.48 0.88 -13.03
C ILE A 105 2.96 1.93 -12.03
N GLY A 106 3.81 2.88 -12.50
CA GLY A 106 4.35 3.95 -11.67
C GLY A 106 3.29 5.01 -11.35
N PHE A 107 3.33 5.55 -10.13
CA PHE A 107 2.47 6.64 -9.70
C PHE A 107 3.17 7.55 -8.68
N ASP A 108 2.61 8.75 -8.46
CA ASP A 108 3.10 9.70 -7.47
C ASP A 108 2.63 9.28 -6.06
N PRO A 109 3.56 8.89 -5.15
CA PRO A 109 3.19 8.49 -3.79
C PRO A 109 2.61 9.65 -2.94
N LYS A 110 2.70 10.88 -3.40
CA LYS A 110 2.12 12.05 -2.73
C LYS A 110 0.66 12.31 -3.10
N GLN A 111 0.14 11.57 -4.09
CA GLN A 111 -1.24 11.68 -4.55
C GLN A 111 -2.00 10.37 -4.31
N PRO A 112 -3.32 10.43 -4.07
CA PRO A 112 -4.15 9.24 -4.07
C PRO A 112 -4.07 8.53 -5.42
N PHE A 113 -3.99 7.20 -5.39
CA PHE A 113 -3.93 6.37 -6.59
C PHE A 113 -4.95 5.24 -6.52
N VAL A 114 -5.75 5.07 -7.57
CA VAL A 114 -6.75 4.00 -7.65
C VAL A 114 -6.15 2.77 -8.29
N ILE A 115 -6.31 1.64 -7.63
CA ILE A 115 -5.88 0.33 -8.12
C ILE A 115 -7.09 -0.56 -8.39
N THR A 116 -6.88 -1.57 -9.23
CA THR A 116 -7.78 -2.72 -9.37
C THR A 116 -7.03 -3.97 -8.94
N PHE A 117 -7.61 -4.76 -8.04
CA PHE A 117 -7.03 -6.05 -7.64
C PHE A 117 -7.06 -7.03 -8.81
N SER A 118 -6.09 -7.96 -8.82
CA SER A 118 -6.09 -9.07 -9.78
C SER A 118 -7.29 -10.01 -9.55
N GLN A 119 -7.55 -10.91 -10.50
CA GLN A 119 -8.55 -11.97 -10.35
C GLN A 119 -8.31 -12.87 -9.13
N ASN A 120 -7.08 -12.92 -8.62
CA ASN A 120 -6.74 -13.63 -7.39
C ASN A 120 -6.91 -12.77 -6.12
N GLY A 121 -7.36 -11.51 -6.26
CA GLY A 121 -7.51 -10.57 -5.16
C GLY A 121 -6.17 -10.16 -4.54
N ARG A 122 -5.09 -10.10 -5.32
CA ARG A 122 -3.75 -9.76 -4.86
C ARG A 122 -3.18 -8.56 -5.61
N GLY A 123 -2.24 -7.88 -4.96
CA GLY A 123 -1.43 -6.83 -5.54
C GLY A 123 -0.26 -6.49 -4.62
N SER A 124 0.73 -5.78 -5.14
CA SER A 124 1.82 -5.24 -4.33
C SER A 124 2.12 -3.81 -4.70
N VAL A 125 2.45 -3.02 -3.69
CA VAL A 125 2.89 -1.64 -3.85
C VAL A 125 4.36 -1.57 -3.49
N PHE A 126 5.15 -0.96 -4.36
CA PHE A 126 6.57 -0.75 -4.18
C PHE A 126 6.84 0.74 -4.02
N LEU A 127 7.80 1.09 -3.17
CA LEU A 127 8.15 2.47 -2.88
C LEU A 127 9.66 2.65 -2.91
N GLY A 128 10.12 3.58 -3.73
CA GLY A 128 11.46 4.13 -3.72
C GLY A 128 11.51 5.49 -3.02
N GLY A 129 12.63 6.19 -3.18
CA GLY A 129 12.81 7.53 -2.64
C GLY A 129 14.27 7.95 -2.64
N THR A 130 14.53 9.15 -2.13
CA THR A 130 15.87 9.72 -2.07
C THR A 130 16.16 10.21 -0.65
N ALA A 131 17.27 9.75 -0.07
CA ALA A 131 17.84 10.31 1.15
C ALA A 131 18.85 11.42 0.77
N GLN A 132 18.72 12.58 1.42
CA GLN A 132 19.60 13.74 1.15
C GLN A 132 20.38 14.15 2.39
N PRO A 133 21.50 13.44 2.71
CA PRO A 133 22.33 13.80 3.86
C PRO A 133 23.04 15.13 3.61
N VAL A 134 23.12 15.93 4.66
CA VAL A 134 23.94 17.15 4.63
C VAL A 134 25.43 16.81 4.74
N PRO A 135 26.37 17.69 4.30
CA PRO A 135 27.81 17.42 4.40
C PRO A 135 28.31 17.16 5.82
N THR A 136 27.62 17.72 6.82
CA THR A 136 27.90 17.53 8.25
C THR A 136 26.97 16.50 8.89
N GLN A 137 26.40 15.57 8.10
CA GLN A 137 25.47 14.57 8.61
C GLN A 137 26.13 13.73 9.72
N ARG A 138 25.44 13.66 10.85
CA ARG A 138 25.93 12.87 12.00
C ARG A 138 25.89 11.38 11.65
N ALA A 139 26.95 10.66 12.03
CA ALA A 139 26.97 9.20 11.88
C ALA A 139 25.98 8.52 12.83
N GLY A 140 25.33 7.47 12.36
CA GLY A 140 24.39 6.65 13.13
C GLY A 140 23.26 6.09 12.30
N SER A 141 22.33 5.40 12.95
CA SER A 141 21.14 4.83 12.32
C SER A 141 20.02 5.86 12.27
N TYR A 142 19.36 5.98 11.12
CA TYR A 142 18.23 6.87 10.88
C TYR A 142 17.01 6.05 10.48
N THR A 143 15.86 6.38 11.07
CA THR A 143 14.59 5.68 10.81
C THR A 143 13.44 6.66 10.64
N ALA A 144 12.41 6.23 9.91
CA ALA A 144 11.15 6.92 9.79
C ALA A 144 10.03 5.91 9.52
N THR A 145 8.79 6.30 9.79
CA THR A 145 7.62 5.46 9.52
C THR A 145 6.93 5.91 8.24
N ILE A 146 6.64 4.97 7.36
CA ILE A 146 5.84 5.14 6.16
C ILE A 146 4.55 4.37 6.37
N THR A 147 3.40 5.02 6.18
CA THR A 147 2.09 4.38 6.31
C THR A 147 1.40 4.35 4.95
N LEU A 148 0.88 3.18 4.57
CA LEU A 148 0.01 3.00 3.42
C LEU A 148 -1.41 2.75 3.90
N THR A 149 -2.34 3.61 3.51
CA THR A 149 -3.78 3.47 3.76
C THR A 149 -4.46 3.00 2.48
N VAL A 150 -5.32 2.00 2.60
CA VAL A 150 -6.08 1.44 1.48
C VAL A 150 -7.56 1.48 1.83
N VAL A 151 -8.35 2.10 0.96
CA VAL A 151 -9.80 2.25 1.13
C VAL A 151 -10.50 1.59 -0.05
N SER A 152 -11.43 0.67 0.24
CA SER A 152 -12.29 0.05 -0.78
C SER A 152 -13.14 1.11 -1.46
N LEU A 153 -13.22 1.03 -2.78
CA LEU A 153 -14.17 1.81 -3.57
C LEU A 153 -15.42 0.96 -3.85
N PRO A 154 -16.60 1.60 -3.97
CA PRO A 154 -17.86 0.90 -4.27
C PRO A 154 -17.87 0.24 -5.63
#